data_22d5c5df903bf9237b4d92f0e197c269
#
_entry.id   22d5c5df903bf9237b4d92f0e197c269
#
_cell.length_a   1.000
_cell.length_b   1.000
_cell.length_c   1.000
_cell.angle_alpha   90.00
_cell.angle_beta   90.00
_cell.angle_gamma   90.00
#
_symmetry.space_group_name_H-M   'P 1'
#
loop_
_entity.id
_entity.type
_entity.pdbx_description
1 polymer ?
#
loop_
_entity_poly.entity_id
_entity_poly.type
_entity_poly.pdbx_seq_one_letter_code
_entity_poly.pdbx_strand_id
1 'polypeptide(L)'
;MRPTLLAFLLALGPAAVSAQAAVESAAPTAAHAEVLATIDSFLAGLRTRDTMLMARHVDTLARLTLLRPGPAGSRVMLLSAAQFMRAVSRPDQPALDEPIRNPVVHVDGDLASVWAEYQVRIEGKVSHCGFDAFHLARLGGQWKILNVSDTFRRTGCGDPWP
;
A
#
# COMPACT_ATOMS: atom_id res chain seq x y z
N MET A 1 18.50 -50.11 -59.17
CA MET A 1 17.81 -49.78 -57.88
C MET A 1 18.13 -48.35 -57.57
N ARG A 2 17.10 -47.47 -57.69
CA ARG A 2 17.23 -46.03 -57.40
C ARG A 2 16.52 -45.77 -56.04
N PRO A 3 17.16 -45.10 -55.03
CA PRO A 3 16.45 -44.73 -53.81
C PRO A 3 15.66 -43.45 -54.02
N THR A 4 14.39 -43.48 -53.64
CA THR A 4 13.47 -42.38 -53.64
C THR A 4 13.65 -41.60 -52.32
N LEU A 5 14.12 -40.35 -52.42
CA LEU A 5 14.17 -39.42 -51.30
C LEU A 5 12.79 -38.86 -51.02
N LEU A 6 12.28 -39.13 -49.83
CA LEU A 6 11.02 -38.55 -49.32
C LEU A 6 11.39 -37.22 -48.62
N ALA A 7 10.99 -36.09 -49.20
CA ALA A 7 11.14 -34.78 -48.60
C ALA A 7 9.98 -34.54 -47.59
N PHE A 8 10.30 -34.39 -46.30
CA PHE A 8 9.38 -33.95 -45.26
C PHE A 8 9.30 -32.44 -45.28
N LEU A 9 8.18 -31.87 -45.68
CA LEU A 9 7.89 -30.46 -45.49
C LEU A 9 7.37 -30.24 -44.05
N LEU A 10 8.17 -29.58 -43.22
CA LEU A 10 7.69 -29.01 -41.96
C LEU A 10 6.88 -27.74 -42.25
N ALA A 11 5.59 -27.80 -42.03
CA ALA A 11 4.73 -26.62 -42.04
C ALA A 11 4.87 -25.89 -40.69
N LEU A 12 5.57 -24.74 -40.66
CA LEU A 12 5.48 -23.80 -39.54
C LEU A 12 4.12 -23.09 -39.57
N GLY A 13 3.23 -23.43 -38.65
CA GLY A 13 2.01 -22.69 -38.42
C GLY A 13 2.32 -21.33 -37.76
N PRO A 14 1.52 -20.28 -38.05
CA PRO A 14 1.71 -18.98 -37.41
C PRO A 14 1.40 -19.09 -35.91
N ALA A 15 2.35 -18.70 -35.07
CA ALA A 15 2.16 -18.55 -33.64
C ALA A 15 1.18 -17.38 -33.41
N ALA A 16 0.00 -17.68 -32.88
CA ALA A 16 -0.95 -16.67 -32.44
C ALA A 16 -0.36 -15.94 -31.21
N VAL A 17 0.11 -14.72 -31.41
CA VAL A 17 0.48 -13.82 -30.33
C VAL A 17 -0.83 -13.38 -29.67
N SER A 18 -1.14 -13.93 -28.49
CA SER A 18 -2.22 -13.44 -27.65
C SER A 18 -1.89 -12.02 -27.20
N ALA A 19 -2.56 -11.03 -27.78
CA ALA A 19 -2.50 -9.66 -27.27
C ALA A 19 -3.11 -9.67 -25.85
N GLN A 20 -2.28 -9.50 -24.82
CA GLN A 20 -2.77 -9.20 -23.48
C GLN A 20 -3.48 -7.84 -23.57
N ALA A 21 -4.82 -7.88 -23.35
CA ALA A 21 -5.59 -6.66 -23.23
C ALA A 21 -4.96 -5.82 -22.07
N ALA A 22 -4.53 -4.61 -22.41
CA ALA A 22 -4.12 -3.63 -21.40
C ALA A 22 -5.33 -3.44 -20.48
N VAL A 23 -5.13 -3.65 -19.17
CA VAL A 23 -6.13 -3.31 -18.16
C VAL A 23 -6.26 -1.80 -18.21
N GLU A 24 -7.27 -1.31 -18.91
CA GLU A 24 -7.60 0.10 -18.97
C GLU A 24 -7.96 0.54 -17.55
N SER A 25 -7.19 1.50 -17.02
CA SER A 25 -7.43 2.05 -15.70
C SER A 25 -8.82 2.70 -15.70
N ALA A 26 -9.79 2.02 -15.12
CA ALA A 26 -11.13 2.58 -14.95
C ALA A 26 -11.06 3.88 -14.14
N ALA A 27 -11.89 4.86 -14.51
CA ALA A 27 -11.97 6.13 -13.77
C ALA A 27 -12.25 5.87 -12.27
N PRO A 28 -11.70 6.71 -11.35
CA PRO A 28 -11.92 6.56 -9.92
C PRO A 28 -13.42 6.52 -9.59
N THR A 29 -13.85 5.51 -8.85
CA THR A 29 -15.24 5.34 -8.44
C THR A 29 -15.50 6.03 -7.09
N ALA A 30 -16.78 6.18 -6.68
CA ALA A 30 -17.13 6.65 -5.35
C ALA A 30 -16.47 5.79 -4.25
N ALA A 31 -16.38 4.47 -4.45
CA ALA A 31 -15.71 3.57 -3.51
C ALA A 31 -14.21 3.89 -3.36
N HIS A 32 -13.50 4.27 -4.44
CA HIS A 32 -12.11 4.71 -4.35
C HIS A 32 -11.97 5.95 -3.45
N ALA A 33 -12.86 6.94 -3.63
CA ALA A 33 -12.84 8.15 -2.82
C ALA A 33 -13.10 7.85 -1.32
N GLU A 34 -14.05 6.96 -1.02
CA GLU A 34 -14.35 6.54 0.35
C GLU A 34 -13.17 5.81 1.01
N VAL A 35 -12.49 4.94 0.27
CA VAL A 35 -11.29 4.22 0.73
C VAL A 35 -10.18 5.21 1.07
N LEU A 36 -9.88 6.16 0.17
CA LEU A 36 -8.86 7.19 0.40
C LEU A 36 -9.24 8.10 1.56
N ALA A 37 -10.49 8.54 1.70
CA ALA A 37 -10.96 9.34 2.83
C ALA A 37 -10.79 8.63 4.18
N THR A 38 -10.92 7.29 4.20
CA THR A 38 -10.67 6.48 5.39
C THR A 38 -9.18 6.52 5.79
N ILE A 39 -8.28 6.37 4.81
CA ILE A 39 -6.84 6.45 5.03
C ILE A 39 -6.44 7.86 5.47
N ASP A 40 -6.92 8.91 4.77
CA ASP A 40 -6.63 10.31 5.11
C ASP A 40 -7.06 10.65 6.54
N SER A 41 -8.23 10.16 6.97
CA SER A 41 -8.72 10.35 8.34
C SER A 41 -7.85 9.63 9.38
N PHE A 42 -7.37 8.42 9.08
CA PHE A 42 -6.42 7.70 9.93
C PHE A 42 -5.10 8.46 10.05
N LEU A 43 -4.53 8.93 8.95
CA LEU A 43 -3.28 9.70 8.91
C LEU A 43 -3.45 11.09 9.57
N ALA A 44 -4.63 11.72 9.47
CA ALA A 44 -4.93 12.93 10.22
C ALA A 44 -4.91 12.68 11.74
N GLY A 45 -5.46 11.55 12.19
CA GLY A 45 -5.37 11.11 13.59
C GLY A 45 -3.91 10.88 14.03
N LEU A 46 -3.08 10.32 13.16
CA LEU A 46 -1.64 10.15 13.41
C LEU A 46 -0.95 11.50 13.62
N ARG A 47 -1.18 12.46 12.73
CA ARG A 47 -0.61 13.80 12.79
C ARG A 47 -1.04 14.58 14.04
N THR A 48 -2.29 14.44 14.46
CA THR A 48 -2.83 15.11 15.65
C THR A 48 -2.68 14.31 16.93
N ARG A 49 -2.18 13.07 16.85
CA ARG A 49 -2.11 12.07 17.94
C ARG A 49 -3.47 11.72 18.52
N ASP A 50 -4.53 11.89 17.73
CA ASP A 50 -5.88 11.53 18.12
C ASP A 50 -6.13 10.04 17.92
N THR A 51 -5.89 9.27 18.99
CA THR A 51 -6.09 7.81 18.97
C THR A 51 -7.55 7.43 18.78
N MET A 52 -8.49 8.29 19.17
CA MET A 52 -9.92 8.05 18.96
C MET A 52 -10.29 8.20 17.48
N LEU A 53 -9.72 9.19 16.81
CA LEU A 53 -9.90 9.35 15.37
C LEU A 53 -9.27 8.15 14.62
N MET A 54 -8.04 7.78 14.93
CA MET A 54 -7.41 6.60 14.32
C MET A 54 -8.25 5.33 14.53
N ALA A 55 -8.71 5.07 15.77
CA ALA A 55 -9.48 3.87 16.11
C ALA A 55 -10.81 3.74 15.35
N ARG A 56 -11.41 4.86 14.95
CA ARG A 56 -12.65 4.85 14.14
C ARG A 56 -12.44 4.27 12.73
N HIS A 57 -11.22 4.33 12.21
CA HIS A 57 -10.89 3.95 10.84
C HIS A 57 -10.13 2.63 10.73
N VAL A 58 -9.88 1.95 11.86
CA VAL A 58 -9.10 0.72 11.93
C VAL A 58 -9.97 -0.38 12.55
N ASP A 59 -9.88 -1.59 12.03
CA ASP A 59 -10.47 -2.76 12.68
C ASP A 59 -9.68 -3.14 13.95
N THR A 60 -10.35 -3.69 14.94
CA THR A 60 -9.73 -4.08 16.23
C THR A 60 -8.68 -5.19 16.09
N LEU A 61 -8.78 -6.01 15.04
CA LEU A 61 -7.84 -7.07 14.71
C LEU A 61 -6.72 -6.62 13.78
N ALA A 62 -6.73 -5.35 13.36
CA ALA A 62 -5.78 -4.82 12.39
C ALA A 62 -4.32 -4.96 12.85
N ARG A 63 -3.43 -5.14 11.87
CA ARG A 63 -1.99 -5.33 12.07
C ARG A 63 -1.21 -4.33 11.21
N LEU A 64 -0.06 -3.92 11.75
CA LEU A 64 0.95 -3.19 11.00
C LEU A 64 2.16 -4.10 10.82
N THR A 65 2.54 -4.31 9.56
CA THR A 65 3.67 -5.15 9.16
C THR A 65 4.78 -4.24 8.64
N LEU A 66 5.71 -3.88 9.51
CA LEU A 66 6.71 -2.86 9.22
C LEU A 66 8.02 -3.52 8.78
N LEU A 67 8.47 -3.22 7.56
CA LEU A 67 9.78 -3.66 7.08
C LEU A 67 10.83 -2.64 7.53
N ARG A 68 11.81 -3.10 8.28
CA ARG A 68 12.88 -2.26 8.83
C ARG A 68 14.25 -2.79 8.43
N PRO A 69 15.22 -1.92 8.12
CA PRO A 69 16.59 -2.34 7.85
C PRO A 69 17.17 -3.12 9.03
N GLY A 70 17.93 -4.16 8.75
CA GLY A 70 18.65 -4.97 9.72
C GLY A 70 20.01 -5.41 9.17
N PRO A 71 20.89 -5.97 10.01
CA PRO A 71 22.26 -6.33 9.62
C PRO A 71 22.34 -7.35 8.47
N ALA A 72 21.36 -8.23 8.36
CA ALA A 72 21.29 -9.28 7.33
C ALA A 72 20.21 -9.02 6.25
N GLY A 73 19.78 -7.76 6.09
CA GLY A 73 18.69 -7.38 5.20
C GLY A 73 17.46 -6.88 5.98
N SER A 74 16.29 -6.82 5.30
CA SER A 74 15.06 -6.35 5.94
C SER A 74 14.55 -7.34 7.00
N ARG A 75 14.12 -6.81 8.14
CA ARG A 75 13.40 -7.55 9.18
C ARG A 75 11.93 -7.11 9.25
N VAL A 76 11.06 -8.02 9.59
CA VAL A 76 9.64 -7.73 9.84
C VAL A 76 9.44 -7.36 11.31
N MET A 77 8.74 -6.26 11.56
CA MET A 77 8.16 -5.92 12.86
C MET A 77 6.65 -5.96 12.72
N LEU A 78 5.99 -6.72 13.60
CA LEU A 78 4.55 -6.85 13.61
C LEU A 78 3.98 -6.18 14.85
N LEU A 79 3.03 -5.26 14.66
CA LEU A 79 2.30 -4.57 15.72
C LEU A 79 0.80 -4.76 15.54
N SER A 80 0.05 -4.85 16.63
CA SER A 80 -1.38 -4.58 16.56
C SER A 80 -1.63 -3.08 16.38
N ALA A 81 -2.79 -2.71 15.80
CA ALA A 81 -3.18 -1.31 15.70
C ALA A 81 -3.15 -0.61 17.07
N ALA A 82 -3.60 -1.27 18.14
CA ALA A 82 -3.56 -0.72 19.49
C ALA A 82 -2.12 -0.49 20.00
N GLN A 83 -1.17 -1.37 19.67
CA GLN A 83 0.25 -1.15 20.03
C GLN A 83 0.83 0.03 19.28
N PHE A 84 0.52 0.15 17.97
CA PHE A 84 0.95 1.28 17.14
C PHE A 84 0.40 2.60 17.68
N MET A 85 -0.92 2.70 17.87
CA MET A 85 -1.55 3.91 18.38
C MET A 85 -0.98 4.34 19.74
N ARG A 86 -0.74 3.40 20.66
CA ARG A 86 -0.07 3.72 21.93
C ARG A 86 1.36 4.24 21.74
N ALA A 87 2.09 3.70 20.78
CA ALA A 87 3.47 4.11 20.54
C ALA A 87 3.55 5.55 19.98
N VAL A 88 2.69 5.88 19.00
CA VAL A 88 2.72 7.19 18.32
C VAL A 88 2.04 8.30 19.11
N SER A 89 1.18 7.98 20.09
CA SER A 89 0.49 8.97 20.93
C SER A 89 1.25 9.32 22.23
N ARG A 90 2.41 8.73 22.47
CA ARG A 90 3.21 9.02 23.67
C ARG A 90 3.59 10.51 23.73
N PRO A 91 3.44 11.19 24.88
CA PRO A 91 3.71 12.61 25.00
C PRO A 91 5.16 12.99 24.72
N ASP A 92 6.10 12.08 24.97
CA ASP A 92 7.55 12.24 24.77
C ASP A 92 8.00 12.00 23.31
N GLN A 93 7.09 11.62 22.42
CA GLN A 93 7.39 11.42 21.01
C GLN A 93 6.93 12.62 20.17
N PRO A 94 7.63 12.99 19.11
CA PRO A 94 7.15 14.02 18.18
C PRO A 94 5.90 13.54 17.42
N ALA A 95 5.07 14.49 17.01
CA ALA A 95 3.97 14.19 16.09
C ALA A 95 4.54 13.71 14.74
N LEU A 96 3.91 12.69 14.16
CA LEU A 96 4.27 12.16 12.86
C LEU A 96 3.26 12.69 11.84
N ASP A 97 3.75 13.42 10.86
CA ASP A 97 2.97 13.82 9.70
C ASP A 97 3.36 12.92 8.52
N GLU A 98 2.40 12.15 8.04
CA GLU A 98 2.63 11.10 7.03
C GLU A 98 1.69 11.29 5.84
N PRO A 99 2.00 12.25 4.95
CA PRO A 99 1.29 12.36 3.69
C PRO A 99 1.59 11.17 2.78
N ILE A 100 0.58 10.75 2.01
CA ILE A 100 0.72 9.80 0.92
C ILE A 100 0.53 10.51 -0.43
N ARG A 101 1.10 9.94 -1.50
CA ARG A 101 0.88 10.41 -2.86
C ARG A 101 0.85 9.26 -3.86
N ASN A 102 0.35 9.56 -5.07
CA ASN A 102 0.23 8.60 -6.17
C ASN A 102 -0.47 7.29 -5.75
N PRO A 103 -1.60 7.34 -5.02
CA PRO A 103 -2.25 6.13 -4.57
C PRO A 103 -2.83 5.34 -5.75
N VAL A 104 -2.52 4.05 -5.80
CA VAL A 104 -3.17 3.07 -6.68
C VAL A 104 -4.17 2.30 -5.85
N VAL A 105 -5.44 2.45 -6.17
CA VAL A 105 -6.56 1.89 -5.42
C VAL A 105 -7.22 0.77 -6.23
N HIS A 106 -7.41 -0.38 -5.62
CA HIS A 106 -8.19 -1.48 -6.16
C HIS A 106 -9.34 -1.78 -5.21
N VAL A 107 -10.55 -1.95 -5.75
CA VAL A 107 -11.76 -2.28 -4.98
C VAL A 107 -12.47 -3.43 -5.67
N ASP A 108 -12.81 -4.45 -4.90
CA ASP A 108 -13.68 -5.55 -5.29
C ASP A 108 -14.72 -5.78 -4.18
N GLY A 109 -15.96 -5.36 -4.43
CA GLY A 109 -17.02 -5.41 -3.43
C GLY A 109 -16.66 -4.71 -2.13
N ASP A 110 -16.58 -5.47 -1.06
CA ASP A 110 -16.26 -4.97 0.28
C ASP A 110 -14.77 -5.11 0.67
N LEU A 111 -13.89 -5.40 -0.28
CA LEU A 111 -12.45 -5.47 -0.09
C LEU A 111 -11.76 -4.40 -0.93
N ALA A 112 -10.77 -3.72 -0.34
CA ALA A 112 -9.92 -2.76 -1.04
C ALA A 112 -8.45 -2.95 -0.69
N SER A 113 -7.58 -2.59 -1.65
CA SER A 113 -6.16 -2.43 -1.42
C SER A 113 -5.68 -1.09 -1.97
N VAL A 114 -4.72 -0.46 -1.28
CA VAL A 114 -4.10 0.79 -1.72
C VAL A 114 -2.60 0.64 -1.62
N TRP A 115 -1.90 0.97 -2.69
CA TRP A 115 -0.45 1.09 -2.74
C TRP A 115 -0.10 2.56 -2.97
N ALA A 116 0.63 3.18 -2.05
CA ALA A 116 0.96 4.59 -2.13
C ALA A 116 2.39 4.87 -1.67
N GLU A 117 3.02 5.88 -2.26
CA GLU A 117 4.24 6.44 -1.69
C GLU A 117 3.88 7.18 -0.39
N TYR A 118 4.72 7.06 0.63
CA TYR A 118 4.60 7.86 1.85
C TYR A 118 5.89 8.58 2.19
N GLN A 119 5.75 9.66 2.96
CA GLN A 119 6.85 10.41 3.52
C GLN A 119 6.50 10.81 4.96
N VAL A 120 7.27 10.33 5.94
CA VAL A 120 7.09 10.79 7.33
C VAL A 120 7.90 12.04 7.59
N ARG A 121 7.21 13.06 8.10
CA ARG A 121 7.81 14.31 8.54
C ARG A 121 7.71 14.46 10.05
N ILE A 122 8.79 14.98 10.65
CA ILE A 122 8.86 15.34 12.05
C ILE A 122 9.26 16.80 12.10
N GLU A 123 8.43 17.66 12.69
CA GLU A 123 8.67 19.12 12.76
C GLU A 123 8.95 19.72 11.36
N GLY A 124 8.22 19.26 10.34
CA GLY A 124 8.35 19.71 8.96
C GLY A 124 9.56 19.16 8.20
N LYS A 125 10.43 18.38 8.83
CA LYS A 125 11.59 17.76 8.19
C LYS A 125 11.31 16.31 7.84
N VAL A 126 11.73 15.88 6.64
CA VAL A 126 11.63 14.48 6.24
C VAL A 126 12.50 13.60 7.11
N SER A 127 11.89 12.66 7.81
CA SER A 127 12.55 11.66 8.64
C SER A 127 12.86 10.39 7.85
N HIS A 128 11.89 9.89 7.10
CA HIS A 128 11.98 8.69 6.27
C HIS A 128 10.84 8.64 5.26
N CYS A 129 10.92 7.71 4.33
CA CYS A 129 9.91 7.50 3.32
C CYS A 129 9.87 6.03 2.89
N GLY A 130 8.86 5.68 2.09
CA GLY A 130 8.71 4.35 1.57
C GLY A 130 7.46 4.21 0.73
N PHE A 131 6.92 3.01 0.76
CA PHE A 131 5.61 2.67 0.21
C PHE A 131 4.77 2.03 1.30
N ASP A 132 3.52 2.42 1.36
CA ASP A 132 2.48 1.78 2.14
C ASP A 132 1.62 0.88 1.28
N ALA A 133 1.28 -0.27 1.82
CA ALA A 133 0.25 -1.16 1.32
C ALA A 133 -0.87 -1.27 2.37
N PHE A 134 -1.99 -0.62 2.10
CA PHE A 134 -3.18 -0.74 2.94
C PHE A 134 -4.09 -1.84 2.41
N HIS A 135 -4.68 -2.62 3.33
CA HIS A 135 -5.83 -3.46 3.05
C HIS A 135 -7.00 -3.00 3.90
N LEU A 136 -8.16 -2.82 3.26
CA LEU A 136 -9.38 -2.35 3.92
C LEU A 136 -10.55 -3.29 3.61
N ALA A 137 -11.49 -3.36 4.54
CA ALA A 137 -12.78 -3.99 4.30
C ALA A 137 -13.93 -3.03 4.66
N ARG A 138 -15.07 -3.15 3.97
CA ARG A 138 -16.29 -2.44 4.30
C ARG A 138 -17.07 -3.25 5.33
N LEU A 139 -17.05 -2.82 6.58
CA LEU A 139 -17.69 -3.47 7.71
C LEU A 139 -18.82 -2.58 8.26
N GLY A 140 -20.05 -3.09 8.27
CA GLY A 140 -21.21 -2.31 8.69
C GLY A 140 -21.41 -1.03 7.85
N GLY A 141 -21.11 -1.08 6.56
CA GLY A 141 -21.22 0.05 5.63
C GLY A 141 -20.07 1.07 5.71
N GLN A 142 -19.04 0.83 6.53
CA GLN A 142 -17.89 1.73 6.68
C GLN A 142 -16.59 1.01 6.32
N TRP A 143 -15.70 1.69 5.58
CA TRP A 143 -14.36 1.17 5.34
C TRP A 143 -13.52 1.20 6.62
N LYS A 144 -12.81 0.09 6.87
CA LYS A 144 -11.89 -0.08 8.00
C LYS A 144 -10.57 -0.64 7.50
N ILE A 145 -9.47 -0.09 7.99
CA ILE A 145 -8.13 -0.60 7.72
C ILE A 145 -7.96 -1.93 8.48
N LEU A 146 -7.59 -2.99 7.76
CA LEU A 146 -7.31 -4.32 8.30
C LEU A 146 -5.80 -4.55 8.47
N ASN A 147 -5.01 -3.99 7.56
CA ASN A 147 -3.56 -4.11 7.61
C ASN A 147 -2.90 -2.91 6.93
N VAL A 148 -1.76 -2.51 7.46
CA VAL A 148 -0.82 -1.61 6.79
C VAL A 148 0.53 -2.30 6.77
N SER A 149 1.12 -2.45 5.58
CA SER A 149 2.50 -2.90 5.43
C SER A 149 3.33 -1.77 4.85
N ASP A 150 4.50 -1.51 5.40
CA ASP A 150 5.36 -0.45 4.91
C ASP A 150 6.76 -0.94 4.53
N THR A 151 7.39 -0.24 3.60
CA THR A 151 8.84 -0.24 3.43
C THR A 151 9.44 1.00 4.10
N PHE A 152 10.74 0.96 4.41
CA PHE A 152 11.39 2.06 5.13
C PHE A 152 12.76 2.37 4.56
N ARG A 153 13.03 3.65 4.25
CA ARG A 153 14.34 4.16 3.88
C ARG A 153 14.53 5.58 4.40
N ARG A 154 15.77 5.95 4.70
CA ARG A 154 16.14 7.31 5.15
C ARG A 154 16.83 8.15 4.09
N THR A 155 17.11 7.56 2.93
CA THR A 155 17.78 8.22 1.81
C THR A 155 16.90 8.18 0.57
N GLY A 156 17.08 9.15 -0.34
CA GLY A 156 16.31 9.24 -1.57
C GLY A 156 14.83 9.63 -1.36
N CYS A 157 14.51 10.31 -0.25
CA CYS A 157 13.15 10.72 0.06
C CYS A 157 12.72 12.05 -0.61
N GLY A 158 13.70 12.81 -1.14
CA GLY A 158 13.44 14.15 -1.69
C GLY A 158 13.10 15.19 -0.62
N ASP A 159 12.67 16.35 -1.09
CA ASP A 159 12.21 17.45 -0.24
C ASP A 159 10.82 17.15 0.37
N PRO A 160 10.42 17.84 1.45
CA PRO A 160 9.08 17.72 2.00
C PRO A 160 8.02 18.00 0.93
N TRP A 161 7.04 17.10 0.81
CA TRP A 161 5.92 17.31 -0.11
C TRP A 161 5.03 18.45 0.39
N PRO A 162 4.36 19.17 -0.51
CA PRO A 162 3.43 20.24 -0.14
C PRO A 162 2.25 19.76 0.69
#